data_13f731950e692c6b6a05692888ab3c38
#
_entry.id   13f731950e692c6b6a05692888ab3c38
#
_cell.length_a   1.000
_cell.length_b   1.000
_cell.length_c   1.000
_cell.angle_alpha   90.00
_cell.angle_beta   90.00
_cell.angle_gamma   90.00
#
_symmetry.space_group_name_H-M   'P 1'
#
loop_
_entity.id
_entity.type
_entity.pdbx_description
1 polymer ?
#
loop_
_entity_poly.entity_id
_entity_poly.type
_entity_poly.pdbx_seq_one_letter_code
_entity_poly.pdbx_strand_id
1 'polypeptide(L)'
;MAKTLPGTTIAVDWNRPEEAETLLNSLFLAGGLMLSQVASLTGLEPYVIQNWVRRGFVAPPERKRYSRRQFSRIVLINMLKDSMQLDKICALLSYVNGELDDESDDLIDDFQLYLYIVRLAALVEHQPPSGPDEAARWCQTAAENYCECVPGA
;
A
#
# COMPACT_ATOMS: atom_id res chain seq x y z
N MET A 1 20.80 10.15 -2.36
CA MET A 1 19.74 10.24 -1.35
C MET A 1 19.05 8.90 -1.19
N ALA A 2 18.95 8.43 0.04
CA ALA A 2 18.16 7.24 0.31
C ALA A 2 16.69 7.57 0.04
N LYS A 3 16.04 6.74 -0.76
CA LYS A 3 14.62 6.87 -1.03
C LYS A 3 13.85 5.85 -0.21
N THR A 4 12.61 6.17 0.10
CA THR A 4 11.76 5.31 0.91
C THR A 4 10.59 4.81 0.09
N LEU A 5 10.02 3.68 0.52
CA LEU A 5 8.75 3.21 -0.03
C LEU A 5 7.68 4.26 0.22
N PRO A 6 6.80 4.54 -0.77
CA PRO A 6 5.76 5.56 -0.60
C PRO A 6 4.91 5.31 0.64
N GLY A 7 4.66 6.36 1.42
CA GLY A 7 3.85 6.28 2.64
C GLY A 7 4.52 5.60 3.82
N THR A 8 5.82 5.31 3.73
CA THR A 8 6.59 4.64 4.80
C THR A 8 7.91 5.34 5.06
N THR A 9 8.58 4.92 6.15
CA THR A 9 9.95 5.32 6.48
C THR A 9 10.98 4.27 6.04
N ILE A 10 10.55 3.24 5.32
CA ILE A 10 11.38 2.10 4.93
C ILE A 10 12.24 2.47 3.72
N ALA A 11 13.56 2.43 3.90
CA ALA A 11 14.50 2.69 2.81
C ALA A 11 14.45 1.58 1.76
N VAL A 12 14.55 1.95 0.50
CA VAL A 12 14.46 1.03 -0.63
C VAL A 12 15.47 1.40 -1.71
N ASP A 13 15.98 0.38 -2.40
CA ASP A 13 16.80 0.54 -3.61
C ASP A 13 15.89 0.37 -4.83
N TRP A 14 15.65 1.47 -5.54
CA TRP A 14 14.78 1.46 -6.72
C TRP A 14 15.37 0.69 -7.91
N ASN A 15 16.65 0.32 -7.85
CA ASN A 15 17.24 -0.58 -8.86
C ASN A 15 16.83 -2.04 -8.65
N ARG A 16 16.29 -2.36 -7.47
CA ARG A 16 15.85 -3.70 -7.09
C ARG A 16 14.47 -3.65 -6.44
N PRO A 17 13.44 -3.27 -7.20
CA PRO A 17 12.10 -3.11 -6.63
C PRO A 17 11.49 -4.42 -6.09
N GLU A 18 11.92 -5.57 -6.58
CA GLU A 18 11.50 -6.87 -6.09
C GLU A 18 11.89 -7.13 -4.63
N GLU A 19 12.94 -6.50 -4.15
CA GLU A 19 13.37 -6.61 -2.76
C GLU A 19 12.37 -5.95 -1.80
N ALA A 20 11.59 -4.98 -2.28
CA ALA A 20 10.55 -4.34 -1.49
C ALA A 20 9.46 -5.33 -1.07
N GLU A 21 9.02 -6.19 -1.99
CA GLU A 21 8.03 -7.23 -1.67
C GLU A 21 8.57 -8.20 -0.64
N THR A 22 9.80 -8.67 -0.81
CA THR A 22 10.46 -9.57 0.13
C THR A 22 10.57 -8.95 1.52
N LEU A 23 10.98 -7.68 1.57
CA LEU A 23 11.10 -6.94 2.83
C LEU A 23 9.76 -6.80 3.52
N LEU A 24 8.73 -6.38 2.79
CA LEU A 24 7.37 -6.21 3.34
C LEU A 24 6.82 -7.54 3.86
N ASN A 25 7.01 -8.63 3.13
CA ASN A 25 6.58 -9.95 3.59
C ASN A 25 7.31 -10.37 4.86
N SER A 26 8.60 -10.05 4.97
CA SER A 26 9.41 -10.43 6.15
C SER A 26 8.91 -9.77 7.44
N LEU A 27 8.32 -8.58 7.34
CA LEU A 27 7.78 -7.87 8.50
C LEU A 27 6.64 -8.64 9.18
N PHE A 28 5.94 -9.52 8.46
CA PHE A 28 4.75 -10.21 8.94
C PHE A 28 4.99 -11.69 9.27
N LEU A 29 6.23 -12.15 9.23
CA LEU A 29 6.57 -13.54 9.56
C LEU A 29 6.23 -13.92 11.00
N ALA A 30 6.23 -12.95 11.91
CA ALA A 30 5.92 -13.15 13.32
C ALA A 30 4.42 -12.99 13.66
N GLY A 31 3.54 -12.88 12.66
CA GLY A 31 2.10 -12.86 12.86
C GLY A 31 1.47 -11.47 12.96
N GLY A 32 2.08 -10.47 12.39
CA GLY A 32 1.54 -9.10 12.33
C GLY A 32 2.36 -8.10 13.12
N LEU A 33 2.02 -6.82 12.99
CA LEU A 33 2.74 -5.71 13.60
C LEU A 33 1.93 -5.09 14.73
N MET A 34 2.63 -4.69 15.79
CA MET A 34 2.04 -3.92 16.88
C MET A 34 1.86 -2.46 16.45
N LEU A 35 0.98 -1.73 17.12
CA LEU A 35 0.72 -0.32 16.82
C LEU A 35 2.00 0.52 16.81
N SER A 36 2.89 0.32 17.78
CA SER A 36 4.16 1.05 17.85
C SER A 36 5.05 0.80 16.63
N GLN A 37 5.05 -0.43 16.11
CA GLN A 37 5.80 -0.78 14.91
C GLN A 37 5.19 -0.13 13.67
N VAL A 38 3.87 -0.17 13.53
CA VAL A 38 3.17 0.49 12.43
C VAL A 38 3.44 1.99 12.45
N ALA A 39 3.36 2.62 13.62
CA ALA A 39 3.63 4.04 13.77
C ALA A 39 5.07 4.38 13.34
N SER A 40 6.04 3.60 13.77
CA SER A 40 7.45 3.79 13.42
C SER A 40 7.69 3.65 11.91
N LEU A 41 7.08 2.63 11.29
CA LEU A 41 7.27 2.35 9.87
C LEU A 41 6.54 3.33 8.93
N THR A 42 5.52 4.02 9.43
CA THR A 42 4.74 4.98 8.63
C THR A 42 5.07 6.43 8.96
N GLY A 43 5.74 6.68 10.08
CA GLY A 43 5.97 8.04 10.57
C GLY A 43 4.73 8.68 11.16
N LEU A 44 3.65 7.94 11.34
CA LEU A 44 2.40 8.44 11.92
C LEU A 44 2.44 8.34 13.45
N GLU A 45 1.75 9.29 14.11
CA GLU A 45 1.49 9.15 15.54
C GLU A 45 0.50 8.01 15.79
N PRO A 46 0.67 7.22 16.86
CA PRO A 46 -0.22 6.09 17.13
C PRO A 46 -1.70 6.48 17.20
N TYR A 47 -2.02 7.64 17.75
CA TYR A 47 -3.41 8.09 17.86
C TYR A 47 -4.07 8.33 16.48
N VAL A 48 -3.28 8.69 15.47
CA VAL A 48 -3.80 8.87 14.11
C VAL A 48 -4.29 7.54 13.54
N ILE A 49 -3.49 6.49 13.71
CA ILE A 49 -3.85 5.14 13.27
C ILE A 49 -5.10 4.66 14.02
N GLN A 50 -5.14 4.84 15.33
CA GLN A 50 -6.30 4.47 16.15
C GLN A 50 -7.55 5.24 15.74
N ASN A 51 -7.40 6.51 15.39
CA ASN A 51 -8.52 7.32 14.92
C ASN A 51 -9.06 6.80 13.58
N TRP A 52 -8.19 6.39 12.66
CA TRP A 52 -8.62 5.82 11.40
C TRP A 52 -9.39 4.51 11.59
N VAL A 53 -8.94 3.67 12.52
CA VAL A 53 -9.67 2.45 12.91
C VAL A 53 -11.04 2.79 13.48
N ARG A 54 -11.10 3.75 14.40
CA ARG A 54 -12.34 4.18 15.04
C ARG A 54 -13.35 4.73 14.03
N ARG A 55 -12.87 5.45 13.02
CA ARG A 55 -13.70 6.04 11.98
C ARG A 55 -14.08 5.04 10.87
N GLY A 56 -13.61 3.81 10.94
CA GLY A 56 -13.93 2.77 9.97
C GLY A 56 -13.11 2.81 8.68
N PHE A 57 -12.03 3.59 8.64
CA PHE A 57 -11.16 3.67 7.46
C PHE A 57 -10.21 2.48 7.38
N VAL A 58 -9.90 1.87 8.50
CA VAL A 58 -9.03 0.71 8.63
C VAL A 58 -9.72 -0.30 9.52
N ALA A 59 -9.68 -1.59 9.14
CA ALA A 59 -10.24 -2.65 9.97
C ALA A 59 -9.47 -2.73 11.31
N PRO A 60 -10.16 -3.05 12.42
CA PRO A 60 -9.50 -3.13 13.72
C PRO A 60 -8.46 -4.25 13.76
N PRO A 61 -7.35 -4.05 14.50
CA PRO A 61 -6.32 -5.09 14.62
C PRO A 61 -6.84 -6.30 15.40
N GLU A 62 -6.38 -7.47 15.02
CA GLU A 62 -6.70 -8.72 15.72
C GLU A 62 -5.64 -9.00 16.77
N ARG A 63 -6.06 -9.16 18.03
CA ARG A 63 -5.16 -9.41 19.16
C ARG A 63 -4.04 -8.35 19.26
N LYS A 64 -4.40 -7.08 18.99
CA LYS A 64 -3.49 -5.94 19.00
C LYS A 64 -2.41 -5.99 17.92
N ARG A 65 -2.61 -6.81 16.87
CA ARG A 65 -1.67 -6.92 15.76
C ARG A 65 -2.35 -6.56 14.44
N TYR A 66 -1.66 -5.77 13.65
CA TYR A 66 -2.11 -5.37 12.32
C TYR A 66 -1.56 -6.36 11.31
N SER A 67 -2.44 -6.88 10.44
CA SER A 67 -2.06 -7.78 9.37
C SER A 67 -1.35 -7.02 8.25
N ARG A 68 -0.74 -7.76 7.32
CA ARG A 68 -0.11 -7.19 6.13
C ARG A 68 -1.12 -6.33 5.34
N ARG A 69 -2.35 -6.82 5.20
CA ARG A 69 -3.41 -6.10 4.51
C ARG A 69 -3.80 -4.79 5.23
N GLN A 70 -3.96 -4.86 6.56
CA GLN A 70 -4.27 -3.67 7.36
C GLN A 70 -3.14 -2.64 7.31
N PHE A 71 -1.91 -3.09 7.42
CA PHE A 71 -0.74 -2.22 7.29
C PHE A 71 -0.71 -1.55 5.92
N SER A 72 -0.97 -2.31 4.85
CA SER A 72 -1.00 -1.77 3.49
C SER A 72 -2.09 -0.71 3.32
N ARG A 73 -3.26 -0.92 3.93
CA ARG A 73 -4.34 0.09 3.94
C ARG A 73 -3.87 1.38 4.62
N ILE A 74 -3.23 1.27 5.76
CA ILE A 74 -2.69 2.42 6.49
C ILE A 74 -1.67 3.18 5.64
N VAL A 75 -0.77 2.46 4.99
CA VAL A 75 0.25 3.04 4.10
C VAL A 75 -0.39 3.75 2.90
N LEU A 76 -1.39 3.14 2.28
CA LEU A 76 -2.11 3.76 1.15
C LEU A 76 -2.79 5.06 1.57
N ILE A 77 -3.45 5.08 2.72
CA ILE A 77 -4.09 6.29 3.25
C ILE A 77 -3.02 7.34 3.54
N ASN A 78 -1.92 6.94 4.18
CA ASN A 78 -0.81 7.85 4.52
C ASN A 78 -0.21 8.50 3.27
N MET A 79 -0.08 7.73 2.20
CA MET A 79 0.45 8.21 0.93
C MET A 79 -0.48 9.23 0.26
N LEU A 80 -1.79 9.05 0.37
CA LEU A 80 -2.79 9.85 -0.34
C LEU A 80 -3.37 11.00 0.47
N LYS A 81 -3.19 11.01 1.79
CA LYS A 81 -3.86 11.97 2.69
C LYS A 81 -3.54 13.44 2.42
N ASP A 82 -2.38 13.74 1.85
CA ASP A 82 -2.00 15.11 1.54
C ASP A 82 -2.58 15.60 0.21
N SER A 83 -3.09 14.68 -0.62
CA SER A 83 -3.64 14.98 -1.94
C SER A 83 -5.17 14.84 -2.00
N MET A 84 -5.76 14.07 -1.08
CA MET A 84 -7.18 13.76 -1.07
C MET A 84 -7.73 13.76 0.35
N GLN A 85 -9.02 14.01 0.48
CA GLN A 85 -9.72 13.89 1.76
C GLN A 85 -9.87 12.41 2.13
N LEU A 86 -9.84 12.10 3.43
CA LEU A 86 -9.86 10.73 3.94
C LEU A 86 -11.08 9.93 3.48
N ASP A 87 -12.26 10.52 3.48
CA ASP A 87 -13.48 9.87 3.03
C ASP A 87 -13.41 9.51 1.53
N LYS A 88 -12.79 10.36 0.73
CA LYS A 88 -12.59 10.09 -0.69
C LYS A 88 -11.55 8.99 -0.92
N ILE A 89 -10.49 8.97 -0.13
CA ILE A 89 -9.49 7.89 -0.18
C ILE A 89 -10.18 6.56 0.11
N CYS A 90 -10.98 6.50 1.16
CA CYS A 90 -11.68 5.28 1.55
C CYS A 90 -12.70 4.85 0.52
N ALA A 91 -13.41 5.80 -0.10
CA ALA A 91 -14.33 5.50 -1.19
C ALA A 91 -13.60 4.90 -2.40
N LEU A 92 -12.44 5.45 -2.76
CA LEU A 92 -11.62 4.94 -3.84
C LEU A 92 -11.12 3.52 -3.54
N LEU A 93 -10.59 3.30 -2.33
CA LEU A 93 -10.10 1.98 -1.93
C LEU A 93 -11.23 0.95 -1.87
N SER A 94 -12.41 1.34 -1.42
CA SER A 94 -13.59 0.45 -1.41
C SER A 94 -14.03 0.09 -2.83
N TYR A 95 -13.94 1.02 -3.75
CA TYR A 95 -14.24 0.74 -5.16
C TYR A 95 -13.31 -0.32 -5.74
N VAL A 96 -12.02 -0.27 -5.39
CA VAL A 96 -11.03 -1.21 -5.90
C VAL A 96 -11.09 -2.55 -5.17
N ASN A 97 -11.24 -2.51 -3.85
CA ASN A 97 -11.08 -3.69 -2.98
C ASN A 97 -12.40 -4.32 -2.54
N GLY A 98 -13.55 -3.66 -2.78
CA GLY A 98 -14.82 -4.07 -2.19
C GLY A 98 -14.95 -3.61 -0.75
N GLU A 99 -15.85 -4.24 0.02
CA GLU A 99 -16.11 -3.85 1.41
C GLU A 99 -14.99 -4.31 2.35
N LEU A 100 -14.71 -3.50 3.37
CA LEU A 100 -13.64 -3.78 4.34
C LEU A 100 -13.78 -5.12 5.04
N ASP A 101 -15.02 -5.52 5.32
CA ASP A 101 -15.31 -6.73 6.10
C ASP A 101 -15.52 -7.97 5.24
N ASP A 102 -15.62 -7.82 3.93
CA ASP A 102 -15.85 -8.94 3.01
C ASP A 102 -14.68 -9.08 2.05
N GLU A 103 -13.75 -9.95 2.40
CA GLU A 103 -12.57 -10.20 1.57
C GLU A 103 -12.89 -11.01 0.30
N SER A 104 -14.08 -11.61 0.24
CA SER A 104 -14.45 -12.49 -0.88
C SER A 104 -14.79 -11.71 -2.15
N ASP A 105 -15.17 -10.45 -2.04
CA ASP A 105 -15.53 -9.61 -3.20
C ASP A 105 -14.38 -8.71 -3.67
N ASP A 106 -13.19 -8.84 -3.08
CA ASP A 106 -12.04 -8.03 -3.46
C ASP A 106 -11.57 -8.36 -4.87
N LEU A 107 -11.48 -7.35 -5.70
CA LEU A 107 -10.85 -7.46 -7.02
C LEU A 107 -9.33 -7.56 -6.85
N ILE A 108 -8.78 -6.79 -5.93
CA ILE A 108 -7.38 -6.75 -5.58
C ILE A 108 -7.28 -6.30 -4.13
N ASP A 109 -6.50 -6.97 -3.29
CA ASP A 109 -6.36 -6.57 -1.89
C ASP A 109 -5.41 -5.37 -1.73
N ASP A 110 -5.40 -4.78 -0.55
CA ASP A 110 -4.60 -3.58 -0.28
C ASP A 110 -3.10 -3.83 -0.47
N PHE A 111 -2.60 -4.99 -0.10
CA PHE A 111 -1.19 -5.32 -0.27
C PHE A 111 -0.80 -5.44 -1.74
N GLN A 112 -1.63 -6.10 -2.52
CA GLN A 112 -1.44 -6.23 -3.96
C GLN A 112 -1.48 -4.87 -4.66
N LEU A 113 -2.44 -4.03 -4.27
CA LEU A 113 -2.53 -2.66 -4.79
C LEU A 113 -1.26 -1.86 -4.44
N TYR A 114 -0.78 -2.00 -3.22
CA TYR A 114 0.43 -1.30 -2.80
C TYR A 114 1.66 -1.76 -3.59
N LEU A 115 1.82 -3.06 -3.81
CA LEU A 115 2.92 -3.58 -4.63
C LEU A 115 2.87 -3.07 -6.08
N TYR A 116 1.68 -2.95 -6.64
CA TYR A 116 1.48 -2.35 -7.96
C TYR A 116 1.99 -0.91 -7.98
N ILE A 117 1.64 -0.13 -6.96
CA ILE A 117 2.10 1.27 -6.82
C ILE A 117 3.63 1.34 -6.68
N VAL A 118 4.23 0.43 -5.91
CA VAL A 118 5.69 0.37 -5.75
C VAL A 118 6.37 0.11 -7.09
N ARG A 119 5.86 -0.81 -7.89
CA ARG A 119 6.40 -1.09 -9.22
C ARG A 119 6.28 0.10 -10.15
N LEU A 120 5.14 0.78 -10.11
CA LEU A 120 4.92 1.98 -10.89
C LEU A 120 5.87 3.11 -10.46
N ALA A 121 6.07 3.28 -9.16
CA ALA A 121 6.99 4.28 -8.63
C ALA A 121 8.43 4.00 -9.07
N ALA A 122 8.84 2.74 -9.14
CA ALA A 122 10.16 2.35 -9.62
C ALA A 122 10.35 2.73 -11.10
N LEU A 123 9.33 2.52 -11.93
CA LEU A 123 9.37 2.90 -13.34
C LEU A 123 9.51 4.43 -13.49
N VAL A 124 8.72 5.18 -12.74
CA VAL A 124 8.76 6.66 -12.76
C VAL A 124 10.14 7.17 -12.32
N GLU A 125 10.76 6.52 -11.33
CA GLU A 125 12.07 6.92 -10.84
C GLU A 125 13.17 6.77 -11.89
N HIS A 126 13.11 5.69 -12.68
CA HIS A 126 14.13 5.43 -13.71
C HIS A 126 13.92 6.26 -14.97
N GLN A 127 12.67 6.48 -15.36
CA GLN A 127 12.34 7.18 -16.60
C GLN A 127 10.97 7.85 -16.47
N PRO A 128 10.92 9.11 -15.99
CA PRO A 128 9.65 9.80 -15.86
C PRO A 128 8.88 9.89 -17.18
N PRO A 129 7.57 9.73 -17.18
CA PRO A 129 6.77 9.83 -18.41
C PRO A 129 6.81 11.26 -18.97
N SER A 130 6.81 11.37 -20.29
CA SER A 130 6.86 12.65 -20.99
C SER A 130 5.52 13.37 -21.03
N GLY A 131 4.42 12.69 -20.65
CA GLY A 131 3.08 13.27 -20.67
C GLY A 131 2.02 12.30 -20.17
N PRO A 132 0.74 12.76 -20.09
CA PRO A 132 -0.35 11.93 -19.56
C PRO A 132 -0.58 10.63 -20.31
N ASP A 133 -0.43 10.65 -21.64
CA ASP A 133 -0.66 9.46 -22.47
C ASP A 133 0.39 8.38 -22.20
N GLU A 134 1.64 8.77 -22.04
CA GLU A 134 2.71 7.84 -21.70
C GLU A 134 2.53 7.31 -20.27
N ALA A 135 2.14 8.18 -19.34
CA ALA A 135 1.84 7.77 -17.96
C ALA A 135 0.71 6.74 -17.94
N ALA A 136 -0.36 6.94 -18.72
CA ALA A 136 -1.47 5.99 -18.83
C ALA A 136 -1.00 4.64 -19.37
N ARG A 137 -0.15 4.63 -20.38
CA ARG A 137 0.43 3.38 -20.91
C ARG A 137 1.28 2.66 -19.88
N TRP A 138 2.05 3.40 -19.10
CA TRP A 138 2.87 2.80 -18.03
C TRP A 138 2.01 2.14 -16.96
N CYS A 139 0.90 2.78 -16.58
CA CYS A 139 -0.04 2.19 -15.64
C CYS A 139 -0.63 0.88 -16.17
N GLN A 140 -0.98 0.85 -17.45
CA GLN A 140 -1.50 -0.35 -18.08
C GLN A 140 -0.44 -1.47 -18.11
N THR A 141 0.78 -1.17 -18.51
CA THR A 141 1.88 -2.14 -18.56
C THR A 141 2.19 -2.70 -17.16
N ALA A 142 2.18 -1.84 -16.14
CA ALA A 142 2.42 -2.27 -14.78
C ALA A 142 1.31 -3.21 -14.30
N ALA A 143 0.06 -2.94 -14.66
CA ALA A 143 -1.07 -3.80 -14.32
C ALA A 143 -0.97 -5.17 -15.02
N GLU A 144 -0.61 -5.18 -16.28
CA GLU A 144 -0.42 -6.42 -17.05
C GLU A 144 0.69 -7.27 -16.44
N ASN A 145 1.84 -6.67 -16.13
CA ASN A 145 2.94 -7.36 -15.50
C ASN A 145 2.56 -7.92 -14.12
N TYR A 146 1.74 -7.19 -13.38
CA TYR A 146 1.24 -7.65 -12.10
C TYR A 146 0.37 -8.91 -12.25
N CYS A 147 -0.55 -8.90 -13.22
CA CYS A 147 -1.42 -10.04 -13.47
C CYS A 147 -0.64 -11.30 -13.87
N GLU A 148 0.45 -11.15 -14.61
CA GLU A 148 1.31 -12.27 -14.98
C GLU A 148 2.04 -12.89 -13.79
N CYS A 149 2.32 -12.08 -12.76
CA CYS A 149 3.07 -12.52 -11.58
C CYS A 149 2.20 -13.13 -10.49
N VAL A 150 0.88 -13.00 -10.58
CA VAL A 150 -0.06 -13.49 -9.56
C VAL A 150 -0.73 -14.77 -10.04
N PRO A 151 -0.42 -15.94 -9.43
CA PRO A 151 -1.05 -17.20 -9.83
C PRO A 151 -2.57 -17.14 -9.63
N GLY A 152 -3.34 -17.50 -10.66
CA GLY A 152 -4.79 -17.54 -10.60
C GLY A 152 -5.48 -16.19 -10.79
N ALA A 153 -4.74 -15.17 -11.15
CA ALA A 153 -5.32 -13.86 -11.48
C ALA A 153 -5.95 -13.87 -12.89
#